data_1e8ce3b7b25f65d1629095bbac976912
#
_entry.id   1e8ce3b7b25f65d1629095bbac976912
#
_cell.length_a   1.000
_cell.length_b   1.000
_cell.length_c   1.000
_cell.angle_alpha   90.00
_cell.angle_beta   90.00
_cell.angle_gamma   90.00
#
_symmetry.space_group_name_H-M   'P 1'
#
loop_
_entity.id
_entity.type
_entity.pdbx_description
1 polymer ?
#
loop_
_entity_poly.entity_id
_entity_poly.type
_entity_poly.pdbx_seq_one_letter_code
_entity_poly.pdbx_strand_id
1 'polypeptide(L)'
;MVDYQTLSIVFTGLSISIAAFYYINTLRNAQKAKRYENIKWFLERRSTTEDMLNFAWVQNQEWEDYKDHLRKYGMKENPEAWARLWSYLIMFDDIGLMVRRGLMDIEDFYDISQRSIPSVWKKYQPIIEEHRKRGEPTSMIDFEYLINEMHSVSKRRGDNLLADLG
;
A
#
# COMPACT_ATOMS: atom_id res chain seq x y z
N MET A 1 -57.10 -21.96 10.09
CA MET A 1 -56.62 -21.27 11.30
C MET A 1 -55.08 -21.45 11.33
N VAL A 2 -54.33 -20.37 11.31
CA VAL A 2 -52.88 -20.47 11.46
C VAL A 2 -52.59 -20.77 12.94
N ASP A 3 -51.84 -21.82 13.20
CA ASP A 3 -51.53 -22.27 14.56
C ASP A 3 -50.53 -21.27 15.20
N TYR A 4 -50.73 -20.92 16.48
CA TYR A 4 -49.88 -20.02 17.25
C TYR A 4 -48.41 -20.47 17.27
N GLN A 5 -48.15 -21.78 17.25
CA GLN A 5 -46.81 -22.33 17.18
C GLN A 5 -46.14 -21.96 15.84
N THR A 6 -46.84 -22.16 14.73
CA THR A 6 -46.34 -21.78 13.39
C THR A 6 -46.06 -20.27 13.31
N LEU A 7 -46.92 -19.45 13.87
CA LEU A 7 -46.72 -17.99 13.89
C LEU A 7 -45.48 -17.62 14.71
N SER A 8 -45.29 -18.23 15.88
CA SER A 8 -44.11 -18.00 16.74
C SER A 8 -42.81 -18.41 16.04
N ILE A 9 -42.78 -19.52 15.34
CA ILE A 9 -41.60 -20.00 14.58
C ILE A 9 -41.26 -19.01 13.46
N VAL A 10 -42.27 -18.53 12.73
CA VAL A 10 -42.06 -17.54 11.65
C VAL A 10 -41.50 -16.23 12.20
N PHE A 11 -42.06 -15.73 13.29
CA PHE A 11 -41.56 -14.48 13.92
C PHE A 11 -40.15 -14.64 14.46
N THR A 12 -39.82 -15.77 15.06
CA THR A 12 -38.48 -16.09 15.54
C THR A 12 -37.50 -16.15 14.38
N GLY A 13 -37.84 -16.84 13.29
CA GLY A 13 -37.01 -16.91 12.09
C GLY A 13 -36.76 -15.55 11.44
N LEU A 14 -37.79 -14.73 11.35
CA LEU A 14 -37.69 -13.33 10.86
C LEU A 14 -36.76 -12.48 11.74
N SER A 15 -36.93 -12.57 13.05
CA SER A 15 -36.10 -11.81 14.00
C SER A 15 -34.61 -12.21 13.91
N ILE A 16 -34.32 -13.50 13.79
CA ILE A 16 -32.95 -13.99 13.60
C ILE A 16 -32.38 -13.50 12.27
N SER A 17 -33.16 -13.53 11.19
CA SER A 17 -32.74 -13.08 9.87
C SER A 17 -32.42 -11.57 9.86
N ILE A 18 -33.26 -10.76 10.50
CA ILE A 18 -33.05 -9.30 10.64
C ILE A 18 -31.80 -9.03 11.48
N ALA A 19 -31.61 -9.74 12.59
CA ALA A 19 -30.43 -9.60 13.44
C ALA A 19 -29.14 -9.97 12.69
N ALA A 20 -29.15 -11.07 11.95
CA ALA A 20 -28.03 -11.49 11.13
C ALA A 20 -27.70 -10.48 10.04
N PHE A 21 -28.70 -9.97 9.34
CA PHE A 21 -28.53 -8.91 8.32
C PHE A 21 -27.94 -7.63 8.92
N TYR A 22 -28.47 -7.18 10.06
CA TYR A 22 -27.95 -6.02 10.78
C TYR A 22 -26.48 -6.23 11.19
N TYR A 23 -26.16 -7.39 11.75
CA TYR A 23 -24.81 -7.74 12.17
C TYR A 23 -23.82 -7.75 11.00
N ILE A 24 -24.19 -8.38 9.87
CA ILE A 24 -23.37 -8.38 8.65
C ILE A 24 -23.11 -6.95 8.13
N ASN A 25 -24.15 -6.10 8.09
CA ASN A 25 -24.00 -4.72 7.66
C ASN A 25 -23.10 -3.91 8.61
N THR A 26 -23.23 -4.12 9.91
CA THR A 26 -22.39 -3.47 10.92
C THR A 26 -20.92 -3.86 10.74
N LEU A 27 -20.62 -5.16 10.53
CA LEU A 27 -19.26 -5.62 10.25
C LEU A 27 -18.71 -5.03 8.96
N ARG A 28 -19.50 -5.00 7.87
CA ARG A 28 -19.08 -4.40 6.59
C ARG A 28 -18.77 -2.91 6.74
N ASN A 29 -19.60 -2.18 7.50
CA ASN A 29 -19.38 -0.75 7.74
C ASN A 29 -18.12 -0.51 8.60
N ALA A 30 -17.88 -1.34 9.61
CA ALA A 30 -16.67 -1.28 10.43
C ALA A 30 -15.40 -1.55 9.59
N GLN A 31 -15.45 -2.53 8.68
CA GLN A 31 -14.35 -2.81 7.77
C GLN A 31 -14.09 -1.64 6.80
N LYS A 32 -15.15 -1.04 6.23
CA LYS A 32 -15.02 0.14 5.36
C LYS A 32 -14.43 1.32 6.11
N ALA A 33 -14.88 1.58 7.34
CA ALA A 33 -14.34 2.66 8.17
C ALA A 33 -12.84 2.46 8.43
N LYS A 34 -12.42 1.22 8.77
CA LYS A 34 -11.01 0.89 9.00
C LYS A 34 -10.15 1.05 7.74
N ARG A 35 -10.66 0.64 6.56
CA ARG A 35 -9.97 0.87 5.28
C ARG A 35 -9.80 2.35 5.00
N TYR A 36 -10.86 3.14 5.21
CA TYR A 36 -10.81 4.59 5.03
C TYR A 36 -9.78 5.27 5.95
N GLU A 37 -9.67 4.85 7.21
CA GLU A 37 -8.67 5.38 8.14
C GLU A 37 -7.22 5.13 7.67
N ASN A 38 -6.93 3.94 7.14
CA ASN A 38 -5.62 3.63 6.60
C ASN A 38 -5.26 4.50 5.39
N ILE A 39 -6.22 4.74 4.48
CA ILE A 39 -6.03 5.62 3.32
C ILE A 39 -5.90 7.08 3.76
N LYS A 40 -6.72 7.51 4.72
CA LYS A 40 -6.71 8.88 5.25
C LYS A 40 -5.31 9.25 5.80
N TRP A 41 -4.71 8.37 6.61
CA TRP A 41 -3.36 8.58 7.13
C TRP A 41 -2.34 8.83 6.00
N PHE A 42 -2.40 8.02 4.94
CA PHE A 42 -1.51 8.18 3.80
C PHE A 42 -1.76 9.50 3.05
N LEU A 43 -3.02 9.87 2.84
CA LEU A 43 -3.40 11.12 2.19
C LEU A 43 -2.94 12.36 2.98
N GLU A 44 -3.14 12.34 4.29
CA GLU A 44 -2.71 13.42 5.18
C GLU A 44 -1.20 13.60 5.16
N ARG A 45 -0.46 12.50 5.19
CA ARG A 45 1.01 12.53 5.14
C ARG A 45 1.52 13.06 3.80
N ARG A 46 1.07 12.49 2.67
CA ARG A 46 1.58 12.86 1.33
C ARG A 46 1.28 14.31 0.92
N SER A 47 0.31 14.96 1.54
CA SER A 47 -0.05 16.35 1.28
C SER A 47 0.78 17.36 2.07
N THR A 48 1.66 16.91 2.96
CA THR A 48 2.54 17.79 3.72
C THR A 48 3.68 18.31 2.85
N THR A 49 4.10 19.56 3.10
CA THR A 49 5.28 20.14 2.45
C THR A 49 6.53 19.29 2.67
N GLU A 50 6.68 18.74 3.87
CA GLU A 50 7.79 17.86 4.23
C GLU A 50 7.83 16.61 3.36
N ASP A 51 6.71 15.93 3.16
CA ASP A 51 6.65 14.73 2.32
C ASP A 51 6.89 15.05 0.84
N MET A 52 6.36 16.16 0.34
CA MET A 52 6.63 16.64 -1.02
C MET A 52 8.11 16.95 -1.25
N LEU A 53 8.76 17.62 -0.31
CA LEU A 53 10.21 17.87 -0.36
C LEU A 53 11.02 16.58 -0.27
N ASN A 54 10.55 15.62 0.52
CA ASN A 54 11.19 14.31 0.63
C ASN A 54 11.05 13.51 -0.67
N PHE A 55 9.88 13.50 -1.27
CA PHE A 55 9.65 12.89 -2.59
C PHE A 55 10.58 13.50 -3.65
N ALA A 56 10.62 14.84 -3.74
CA ALA A 56 11.49 15.53 -4.68
C ALA A 56 12.98 15.20 -4.43
N TRP A 57 13.39 15.13 -3.16
CA TRP A 57 14.75 14.75 -2.79
C TRP A 57 15.06 13.31 -3.22
N VAL A 58 14.18 12.35 -2.97
CA VAL A 58 14.33 10.94 -3.39
C VAL A 58 14.41 10.83 -4.91
N GLN A 59 13.56 11.56 -5.64
CA GLN A 59 13.57 11.53 -7.11
C GLN A 59 14.82 12.17 -7.73
N ASN A 60 15.45 13.14 -7.05
CA ASN A 60 16.62 13.86 -7.57
C ASN A 60 17.96 13.23 -7.16
N GLN A 61 17.95 12.09 -6.43
CA GLN A 61 19.20 11.40 -6.12
C GLN A 61 19.84 10.84 -7.39
N GLU A 62 21.17 10.96 -7.52
CA GLU A 62 21.92 10.45 -8.66
C GLU A 62 23.13 9.62 -8.18
N TRP A 63 23.35 8.51 -8.82
CA TRP A 63 24.50 7.63 -8.61
C TRP A 63 24.87 6.91 -9.91
N GLU A 64 26.12 6.54 -10.03
CA GLU A 64 26.62 5.80 -11.19
C GLU A 64 26.43 4.29 -11.02
N ASP A 65 26.72 3.77 -9.82
CA ASP A 65 26.60 2.36 -9.47
C ASP A 65 26.24 2.19 -7.98
N TYR A 66 26.10 0.94 -7.54
CA TYR A 66 25.80 0.61 -6.14
C TYR A 66 26.85 1.13 -5.16
N LYS A 67 28.13 1.11 -5.53
CA LYS A 67 29.23 1.58 -4.67
C LYS A 67 29.18 3.10 -4.51
N ASP A 68 28.89 3.82 -5.58
CA ASP A 68 28.69 5.27 -5.56
C ASP A 68 27.43 5.63 -4.74
N HIS A 69 26.36 4.83 -4.88
CA HIS A 69 25.17 5.01 -4.04
C HIS A 69 25.51 4.86 -2.56
N LEU A 70 26.27 3.82 -2.17
CA LEU A 70 26.67 3.64 -0.76
C LEU A 70 27.54 4.80 -0.26
N ARG A 71 28.43 5.32 -1.10
CA ARG A 71 29.30 6.45 -0.76
C ARG A 71 28.48 7.73 -0.51
N LYS A 72 27.43 7.97 -1.30
CA LYS A 72 26.59 9.18 -1.21
C LYS A 72 25.49 9.06 -0.17
N TYR A 73 24.88 7.87 -0.05
CA TYR A 73 23.64 7.64 0.69
C TYR A 73 23.70 6.44 1.62
N GLY A 74 24.89 5.86 1.83
CA GLY A 74 25.06 4.70 2.71
C GLY A 74 25.07 5.08 4.19
N MET A 75 24.64 4.16 5.04
CA MET A 75 24.51 4.35 6.48
C MET A 75 25.81 4.82 7.17
N LYS A 76 26.97 4.34 6.70
CA LYS A 76 28.27 4.67 7.30
C LYS A 76 28.75 6.07 6.90
N GLU A 77 28.61 6.40 5.63
CA GLU A 77 29.15 7.62 5.02
C GLU A 77 28.19 8.80 5.19
N ASN A 78 26.89 8.55 5.14
CA ASN A 78 25.85 9.59 5.25
C ASN A 78 24.60 9.03 5.94
N PRO A 79 24.62 8.85 7.28
CA PRO A 79 23.51 8.25 8.03
C PRO A 79 22.20 9.04 7.93
N GLU A 80 22.26 10.36 7.78
CA GLU A 80 21.07 11.20 7.61
C GLU A 80 20.40 10.96 6.26
N ALA A 81 21.15 10.98 5.18
CA ALA A 81 20.63 10.67 3.85
C ALA A 81 20.11 9.23 3.77
N TRP A 82 20.83 8.28 4.39
CA TRP A 82 20.40 6.89 4.50
C TRP A 82 19.07 6.78 5.23
N ALA A 83 18.94 7.35 6.41
CA ALA A 83 17.71 7.29 7.20
C ALA A 83 16.54 7.93 6.46
N ARG A 84 16.77 9.06 5.81
CA ARG A 84 15.76 9.76 5.01
C ARG A 84 15.27 8.92 3.84
N LEU A 85 16.18 8.31 3.09
CA LEU A 85 15.84 7.45 1.96
C LEU A 85 15.09 6.19 2.41
N TRP A 86 15.68 5.46 3.36
CA TRP A 86 15.11 4.18 3.79
C TRP A 86 13.78 4.34 4.49
N SER A 87 13.58 5.37 5.31
CA SER A 87 12.26 5.64 5.92
C SER A 87 11.18 5.87 4.85
N TYR A 88 11.56 6.45 3.71
CA TYR A 88 10.65 6.67 2.60
C TYR A 88 10.32 5.37 1.85
N LEU A 89 11.31 4.52 1.59
CA LEU A 89 11.11 3.21 0.95
C LEU A 89 10.33 2.25 1.86
N ILE A 90 10.65 2.21 3.16
CA ILE A 90 9.94 1.40 4.17
C ILE A 90 8.46 1.77 4.23
N MET A 91 8.11 3.04 4.10
CA MET A 91 6.71 3.45 4.05
C MET A 91 5.94 2.74 2.92
N PHE A 92 6.53 2.57 1.75
CA PHE A 92 5.89 1.82 0.66
C PHE A 92 5.88 0.32 0.88
N ASP A 93 6.89 -0.21 1.54
CA ASP A 93 6.92 -1.62 1.96
C ASP A 93 5.79 -1.91 2.95
N ASP A 94 5.58 -1.04 3.95
CA ASP A 94 4.48 -1.13 4.92
C ASP A 94 3.10 -1.05 4.23
N ILE A 95 2.93 -0.15 3.24
CA ILE A 95 1.71 -0.07 2.45
C ILE A 95 1.49 -1.37 1.66
N GLY A 96 2.52 -1.91 1.04
CA GLY A 96 2.46 -3.20 0.35
C GLY A 96 2.05 -4.34 1.28
N LEU A 97 2.57 -4.37 2.49
CA LEU A 97 2.16 -5.30 3.54
C LEU A 97 0.67 -5.14 3.89
N MET A 98 0.18 -3.90 4.02
CA MET A 98 -1.24 -3.62 4.29
C MET A 98 -2.14 -4.10 3.15
N VAL A 99 -1.74 -3.88 1.90
CA VAL A 99 -2.46 -4.37 0.72
C VAL A 99 -2.47 -5.90 0.71
N ARG A 100 -1.33 -6.55 0.90
CA ARG A 100 -1.22 -8.02 0.93
C ARG A 100 -2.07 -8.67 2.02
N ARG A 101 -2.25 -7.98 3.14
CA ARG A 101 -3.10 -8.43 4.26
C ARG A 101 -4.57 -8.02 4.13
N GLY A 102 -4.97 -7.36 3.07
CA GLY A 102 -6.34 -6.88 2.85
C GLY A 102 -6.79 -5.77 3.82
N LEU A 103 -5.83 -5.08 4.43
CA LEU A 103 -6.08 -3.93 5.31
C LEU A 103 -6.22 -2.62 4.52
N MET A 104 -5.73 -2.59 3.28
CA MET A 104 -5.85 -1.50 2.32
C MET A 104 -6.28 -2.09 0.97
N ASP A 105 -7.16 -1.39 0.26
CA ASP A 105 -7.58 -1.80 -1.08
C ASP A 105 -6.60 -1.25 -2.12
N ILE A 106 -6.10 -2.12 -2.99
CA ILE A 106 -5.16 -1.72 -4.03
C ILE A 106 -5.80 -0.75 -5.04
N GLU A 107 -7.10 -0.91 -5.34
CA GLU A 107 -7.81 -0.04 -6.27
C GLU A 107 -7.86 1.41 -5.74
N ASP A 108 -8.20 1.58 -4.46
CA ASP A 108 -8.22 2.89 -3.82
C ASP A 108 -6.82 3.51 -3.79
N PHE A 109 -5.79 2.71 -3.51
CA PHE A 109 -4.41 3.17 -3.47
C PHE A 109 -3.88 3.52 -4.85
N TYR A 110 -4.22 2.74 -5.87
CA TYR A 110 -3.86 2.98 -7.26
C TYR A 110 -4.36 4.34 -7.73
N ASP A 111 -5.62 4.67 -7.47
CA ASP A 111 -6.23 5.96 -7.87
C ASP A 111 -5.50 7.17 -7.31
N ILE A 112 -4.91 7.02 -6.13
CA ILE A 112 -4.19 8.10 -5.45
C ILE A 112 -2.74 8.25 -5.93
N SER A 113 -2.09 7.18 -6.40
CA SER A 113 -0.62 7.11 -6.46
C SER A 113 -0.06 6.57 -7.79
N GLN A 114 -0.84 6.56 -8.85
CA GLN A 114 -0.62 5.88 -10.13
C GLN A 114 0.80 5.99 -10.71
N ARG A 115 1.46 7.15 -10.62
CA ARG A 115 2.76 7.38 -11.26
C ARG A 115 3.92 7.55 -10.29
N SER A 116 3.68 8.16 -9.13
CA SER A 116 4.75 8.55 -8.22
C SER A 116 5.46 7.36 -7.60
N ILE A 117 4.73 6.34 -7.19
CA ILE A 117 5.30 5.19 -6.48
C ILE A 117 6.02 4.22 -7.42
N PRO A 118 5.46 3.86 -8.59
CA PRO A 118 6.20 3.06 -9.56
C PRO A 118 7.49 3.73 -10.05
N SER A 119 7.53 5.05 -10.15
CA SER A 119 8.77 5.77 -10.52
C SER A 119 9.86 5.66 -9.45
N VAL A 120 9.49 5.68 -8.17
CA VAL A 120 10.43 5.42 -7.07
C VAL A 120 10.95 3.99 -7.14
N TRP A 121 10.06 3.01 -7.32
CA TRP A 121 10.46 1.61 -7.46
C TRP A 121 11.46 1.43 -8.60
N LYS A 122 11.12 1.86 -9.81
CA LYS A 122 11.99 1.76 -10.99
C LYS A 122 13.38 2.30 -10.72
N LYS A 123 13.46 3.44 -10.03
CA LYS A 123 14.73 4.09 -9.70
C LYS A 123 15.57 3.28 -8.71
N TYR A 124 14.95 2.77 -7.65
CA TYR A 124 15.66 2.12 -6.54
C TYR A 124 15.72 0.60 -6.64
N GLN A 125 14.99 -0.04 -7.55
CA GLN A 125 15.01 -1.49 -7.75
C GLN A 125 16.45 -2.04 -7.87
N PRO A 126 17.38 -1.47 -8.67
CA PRO A 126 18.73 -1.99 -8.76
C PRO A 126 19.48 -1.96 -7.42
N ILE A 127 19.24 -0.95 -6.59
CA ILE A 127 19.84 -0.83 -5.26
C ILE A 127 19.25 -1.86 -4.30
N ILE A 128 17.93 -2.05 -4.33
CA ILE A 128 17.24 -3.05 -3.53
C ILE A 128 17.70 -4.47 -3.89
N GLU A 129 17.85 -4.77 -5.18
CA GLU A 129 18.34 -6.07 -5.66
C GLU A 129 19.77 -6.35 -5.18
N GLU A 130 20.66 -5.34 -5.18
CA GLU A 130 21.99 -5.48 -4.64
C GLU A 130 22.00 -5.69 -3.11
N HIS A 131 21.12 -5.04 -2.36
CA HIS A 131 20.90 -5.32 -0.94
C HIS A 131 20.48 -6.78 -0.70
N ARG A 132 19.52 -7.28 -1.49
CA ARG A 132 19.07 -8.68 -1.40
C ARG A 132 20.18 -9.69 -1.62
N LYS A 133 21.03 -9.45 -2.60
CA LYS A 133 22.20 -10.31 -2.90
C LYS A 133 23.24 -10.30 -1.77
N ARG A 134 23.31 -9.23 -0.99
CA ARG A 134 24.33 -9.01 0.06
C ARG A 134 23.91 -9.42 1.47
N GLY A 135 22.79 -10.08 1.63
CA GLY A 135 22.39 -10.68 2.92
C GLY A 135 21.01 -10.27 3.43
N GLU A 136 20.27 -9.45 2.67
CA GLU A 136 18.90 -9.04 3.03
C GLU A 136 17.87 -9.51 1.99
N PRO A 137 17.67 -10.84 1.80
CA PRO A 137 16.90 -11.40 0.68
C PRO A 137 15.42 -10.97 0.68
N THR A 138 14.90 -10.52 1.81
CA THR A 138 13.51 -10.07 1.97
C THR A 138 13.35 -8.54 1.95
N SER A 139 14.42 -7.80 1.69
CA SER A 139 14.37 -6.32 1.66
C SER A 139 13.34 -5.83 0.64
N MET A 140 12.41 -4.97 1.06
CA MET A 140 11.38 -4.34 0.22
C MET A 140 10.52 -5.34 -0.58
N ILE A 141 10.23 -6.53 -0.01
CA ILE A 141 9.45 -7.57 -0.68
C ILE A 141 7.97 -7.17 -0.81
N ASP A 142 7.47 -6.43 0.16
CA ASP A 142 6.10 -5.94 0.14
C ASP A 142 5.95 -4.71 -0.77
N PHE A 143 6.99 -3.89 -0.92
CA PHE A 143 7.02 -2.83 -1.92
C PHE A 143 6.97 -3.40 -3.34
N GLU A 144 7.76 -4.43 -3.63
CA GLU A 144 7.69 -5.14 -4.91
C GLU A 144 6.29 -5.74 -5.17
N TYR A 145 5.69 -6.35 -4.14
CA TYR A 145 4.31 -6.84 -4.21
C TYR A 145 3.33 -5.71 -4.55
N LEU A 146 3.45 -4.56 -3.89
CA LEU A 146 2.62 -3.38 -4.16
C LEU A 146 2.70 -2.96 -5.63
N ILE A 147 3.90 -2.88 -6.19
CA ILE A 147 4.11 -2.51 -7.59
C ILE A 147 3.47 -3.51 -8.54
N ASN A 148 3.62 -4.82 -8.30
CA ASN A 148 3.01 -5.87 -9.10
C ASN A 148 1.48 -5.80 -9.09
N GLU A 149 0.88 -5.50 -7.93
CA GLU A 149 -0.57 -5.29 -7.82
C GLU A 149 -1.01 -4.02 -8.56
N MET A 150 -0.26 -2.92 -8.47
CA MET A 150 -0.54 -1.69 -9.23
C MET A 150 -0.49 -1.93 -10.74
N HIS A 151 0.49 -2.69 -11.24
CA HIS A 151 0.54 -3.11 -12.65
C HIS A 151 -0.67 -3.97 -13.04
N SER A 152 -1.11 -4.86 -12.15
CA SER A 152 -2.29 -5.69 -12.37
C SER A 152 -3.58 -4.86 -12.47
N VAL A 153 -3.72 -3.81 -11.64
CA VAL A 153 -4.84 -2.86 -11.72
C VAL A 153 -4.80 -2.09 -13.04
N SER A 154 -3.64 -1.51 -13.39
CA SER A 154 -3.44 -0.79 -14.65
C SER A 154 -3.86 -1.63 -15.85
N LYS A 155 -3.39 -2.88 -15.91
CA LYS A 155 -3.74 -3.83 -16.96
C LYS A 155 -5.25 -4.14 -17.03
N ARG A 156 -5.91 -4.34 -15.88
CA ARG A 156 -7.36 -4.59 -15.82
C ARG A 156 -8.18 -3.39 -16.29
N ARG A 157 -7.72 -2.18 -15.99
CA ARG A 157 -8.40 -0.93 -16.37
C ARG A 157 -8.11 -0.51 -17.81
N GLY A 158 -7.10 -1.13 -18.46
CA GLY A 158 -6.68 -0.78 -19.82
C GLY A 158 -6.00 0.59 -19.88
N ASP A 159 -5.53 1.12 -18.76
CA ASP A 159 -4.74 2.33 -18.73
C ASP A 159 -3.25 1.96 -18.91
N ASN A 160 -2.55 2.74 -19.74
CA ASN A 160 -1.13 2.54 -19.99
C ASN A 160 -0.25 3.45 -19.11
N LEU A 161 -0.78 3.94 -17.99
CA LEU A 161 -0.10 4.90 -17.13
C LEU A 161 1.26 4.40 -16.59
N LEU A 162 1.43 3.08 -16.53
CA LEU A 162 2.67 2.43 -16.07
C LEU A 162 3.50 1.84 -17.22
N ALA A 163 3.02 1.87 -18.47
CA ALA A 163 3.74 1.29 -19.61
C ALA A 163 5.08 1.98 -19.86
N ASP A 164 5.17 3.28 -19.60
CA ASP A 164 6.38 4.08 -19.77
C ASP A 164 7.38 3.90 -18.60
N LEU A 165 6.97 3.18 -17.57
CA LEU A 165 7.77 2.92 -16.37
C LEU A 165 8.36 1.51 -16.33
N GLY A 166 8.00 0.67 -17.29
CA GLY A 166 8.51 -0.70 -17.45
C GLY A 166 9.86 -0.78 -18.16
#